data_ca79c0f433845cd3ec940b7875a08413
#
_entry.id   ca79c0f433845cd3ec940b7875a08413
#
_cell.length_a   1.000
_cell.length_b   1.000
_cell.length_c   1.000
_cell.angle_alpha   90.00
_cell.angle_beta   90.00
_cell.angle_gamma   90.00
#
_symmetry.space_group_name_H-M   'P 1'
#
loop_
_entity.id
_entity.type
_entity.pdbx_description
1 polymer ?
#
loop_
_entity_poly.entity_id
_entity_poly.type
_entity_poly.pdbx_seq_one_letter_code
_entity_poly.pdbx_strand_id
1 'polypeptide(L)'
;MEITLAILIGAAFGFVLDRIGATNPNYIIRMLNLSDLHLMKTIVAAIGVASILLFAGLLLGLVDPGHLSVKAAYLGVFIGGLLLGLGFAVAGYCPGTGLTALATGRTDALFFVIGGLVGAGAYMLTYAGIAETGLLESIAGGKATLGPVSGADYPSLFSGVAGEWLGIGIGGAFVLIAWVLPGRIGAANKQALPAE
;
A
#
# COMPACT_ATOMS: atom_id res chain seq x y z
N MET A 1 14.14 23.19 -0.67
CA MET A 1 12.95 22.99 0.18
C MET A 1 12.33 21.62 -0.03
N GLU A 2 12.21 21.12 -1.26
CA GLU A 2 11.57 19.80 -1.55
C GLU A 2 12.30 18.62 -0.91
N ILE A 3 13.64 18.58 -1.01
CA ILE A 3 14.43 17.48 -0.42
C ILE A 3 14.30 17.44 1.11
N THR A 4 14.32 18.61 1.75
CA THR A 4 14.17 18.67 3.21
C THR A 4 12.80 18.18 3.65
N LEU A 5 11.75 18.58 2.92
CA LEU A 5 10.38 18.13 3.18
C LEU A 5 10.23 16.62 2.96
N ALA A 6 10.83 16.10 1.88
CA ALA A 6 10.83 14.66 1.58
C ALA A 6 11.52 13.85 2.70
N ILE A 7 12.66 14.33 3.21
CA ILE A 7 13.38 13.69 4.32
C ILE A 7 12.51 13.70 5.60
N LEU A 8 11.88 14.83 5.93
CA LEU A 8 11.05 14.95 7.12
C LEU A 8 9.83 14.02 7.05
N ILE A 9 9.13 14.01 5.90
CA ILE A 9 7.96 13.14 5.70
C ILE A 9 8.39 11.67 5.74
N GLY A 10 9.50 11.31 5.06
CA GLY A 10 10.03 9.95 5.06
C GLY A 10 10.45 9.48 6.46
N ALA A 11 11.11 10.34 7.23
CA ALA A 11 11.51 10.05 8.61
C ALA A 11 10.29 9.87 9.52
N ALA A 12 9.29 10.76 9.42
CA ALA A 12 8.04 10.64 10.17
C ALA A 12 7.30 9.34 9.82
N PHE A 13 7.22 8.99 8.53
CA PHE A 13 6.58 7.76 8.06
C PHE A 13 7.31 6.52 8.59
N GLY A 14 8.65 6.48 8.47
CA GLY A 14 9.46 5.38 8.98
C GLY A 14 9.33 5.22 10.50
N PHE A 15 9.33 6.32 11.24
CA PHE A 15 9.12 6.31 12.69
C PHE A 15 7.74 5.74 13.06
N VAL A 16 6.68 6.14 12.37
CA VAL A 16 5.33 5.61 12.61
C VAL A 16 5.28 4.12 12.31
N LEU A 17 5.87 3.65 11.20
CA LEU A 17 5.92 2.22 10.86
C LEU A 17 6.64 1.40 11.93
N ASP A 18 7.73 1.92 12.48
CA ASP A 18 8.45 1.25 13.56
C ASP A 18 7.62 1.19 14.83
N ARG A 19 6.97 2.30 15.20
CA ARG A 19 6.14 2.38 16.41
C ARG A 19 4.93 1.45 16.41
N ILE A 20 4.34 1.18 15.24
CA ILE A 20 3.23 0.21 15.11
C ILE A 20 3.71 -1.25 15.01
N GLY A 21 5.04 -1.47 15.03
CA GLY A 21 5.63 -2.81 14.95
C GLY A 21 5.70 -3.40 13.55
N ALA A 22 5.50 -2.59 12.50
CA ALA A 22 5.53 -3.07 11.11
C ALA A 22 6.95 -3.43 10.61
N THR A 23 7.98 -3.09 11.37
CA THR A 23 9.38 -3.49 11.13
C THR A 23 9.69 -4.91 11.58
N ASN A 24 8.80 -5.54 12.34
CA ASN A 24 8.97 -6.91 12.80
C ASN A 24 8.13 -7.87 11.95
N PRO A 25 8.76 -8.80 11.17
CA PRO A 25 8.07 -9.71 10.26
C PRO A 25 7.07 -10.61 10.98
N ASN A 26 7.29 -10.92 12.25
CA ASN A 26 6.37 -11.75 13.03
C ASN A 26 4.98 -11.12 13.18
N TYR A 27 4.86 -9.80 13.27
CA TYR A 27 3.55 -9.13 13.29
C TYR A 27 2.84 -9.25 11.94
N ILE A 28 3.60 -9.16 10.85
CA ILE A 28 3.07 -9.32 9.50
C ILE A 28 2.63 -10.76 9.26
N ILE A 29 3.44 -11.74 9.64
CA ILE A 29 3.11 -13.17 9.51
C ILE A 29 1.87 -13.52 10.36
N ARG A 30 1.76 -13.00 11.58
CA ARG A 30 0.56 -13.19 12.42
C ARG A 30 -0.68 -12.55 11.81
N MET A 31 -0.53 -11.40 11.17
CA MET A 31 -1.60 -10.74 10.44
C MET A 31 -2.07 -11.58 9.25
N LEU A 32 -1.13 -12.13 8.46
CA LEU A 32 -1.44 -12.99 7.32
C LEU A 32 -2.10 -14.32 7.75
N ASN A 33 -1.68 -14.86 8.90
CA ASN A 33 -2.29 -16.05 9.50
C ASN A 33 -3.60 -15.73 10.26
N LEU A 34 -4.09 -14.49 10.19
CA LEU A 34 -5.31 -14.02 10.85
C LEU A 34 -5.34 -14.22 12.37
N SER A 35 -4.19 -14.42 13.00
CA SER A 35 -4.09 -14.65 14.45
C SER A 35 -4.03 -13.35 15.25
N ASP A 36 -3.41 -12.30 14.72
CA ASP A 36 -3.37 -10.96 15.29
C ASP A 36 -3.62 -9.92 14.18
N LEU A 37 -4.77 -9.27 14.24
CA LEU A 37 -5.22 -8.32 13.24
C LEU A 37 -4.90 -6.86 13.59
N HIS A 38 -4.14 -6.61 14.68
CA HIS A 38 -3.83 -5.25 15.11
C HIS A 38 -3.18 -4.44 13.99
N LEU A 39 -2.17 -5.01 13.32
CA LEU A 39 -1.48 -4.34 12.22
C LEU A 39 -2.40 -4.12 11.01
N MET A 40 -3.21 -5.12 10.62
CA MET A 40 -4.20 -5.00 9.55
C MET A 40 -5.20 -3.88 9.84
N LYS A 41 -5.74 -3.86 11.06
CA LYS A 41 -6.66 -2.82 11.52
C LYS A 41 -6.06 -1.42 11.40
N THR A 42 -4.80 -1.26 11.82
CA THR A 42 -4.10 0.02 11.74
C THR A 42 -3.88 0.45 10.29
N ILE A 43 -3.46 -0.47 9.41
CA ILE A 43 -3.23 -0.18 7.99
C ILE A 43 -4.55 0.20 7.30
N VAL A 44 -5.62 -0.57 7.49
CA VAL A 44 -6.93 -0.29 6.88
C VAL A 44 -7.49 1.05 7.37
N ALA A 45 -7.36 1.35 8.68
CA ALA A 45 -7.76 2.64 9.23
C ALA A 45 -6.94 3.80 8.61
N ALA A 46 -5.62 3.63 8.49
CA ALA A 46 -4.74 4.64 7.91
C ALA A 46 -5.09 4.92 6.44
N ILE A 47 -5.35 3.87 5.65
CA ILE A 47 -5.79 4.01 4.25
C ILE A 47 -7.13 4.76 4.19
N GLY A 48 -8.08 4.40 5.05
CA GLY A 48 -9.39 5.06 5.09
C GLY A 48 -9.30 6.54 5.44
N VAL A 49 -8.54 6.88 6.48
CA VAL A 49 -8.31 8.28 6.89
C VAL A 49 -7.58 9.06 5.80
N ALA A 50 -6.54 8.49 5.19
CA ALA A 50 -5.79 9.13 4.11
C ALA A 50 -6.69 9.39 2.89
N SER A 51 -7.57 8.44 2.53
CA SER A 51 -8.56 8.61 1.47
C SER A 51 -9.52 9.77 1.77
N ILE A 52 -10.09 9.80 2.98
CA ILE A 52 -11.02 10.88 3.38
C ILE A 52 -10.29 12.23 3.31
N LEU A 53 -9.09 12.34 3.86
CA LEU A 53 -8.34 13.59 3.87
C LEU A 53 -7.98 14.06 2.45
N LEU A 54 -7.56 13.14 1.57
CA LEU A 54 -7.21 13.45 0.20
C LEU A 54 -8.43 13.98 -0.58
N PHE A 55 -9.54 13.25 -0.55
CA PHE A 55 -10.73 13.63 -1.32
C PHE A 55 -11.46 14.82 -0.71
N ALA A 56 -11.43 15.00 0.61
CA ALA A 56 -11.87 16.23 1.24
C ALA A 56 -10.99 17.42 0.85
N GLY A 57 -9.67 17.23 0.78
CA GLY A 57 -8.73 18.24 0.31
C GLY A 57 -8.98 18.67 -1.14
N LEU A 58 -9.35 17.71 -2.01
CA LEU A 58 -9.75 18.00 -3.39
C LEU A 58 -11.05 18.82 -3.45
N LEU A 59 -12.07 18.45 -2.66
CA LEU A 59 -13.33 19.21 -2.59
C LEU A 59 -13.14 20.63 -2.07
N LEU A 60 -12.21 20.83 -1.14
CA LEU A 60 -11.89 22.17 -0.58
C LEU A 60 -10.93 22.97 -1.49
N GLY A 61 -10.46 22.39 -2.60
CA GLY A 61 -9.50 23.03 -3.49
C GLY A 61 -8.10 23.22 -2.89
N LEU A 62 -7.78 22.49 -1.82
CA LEU A 62 -6.47 22.50 -1.17
C LEU A 62 -5.44 21.65 -1.90
N VAL A 63 -5.90 20.66 -2.68
CA VAL A 63 -5.08 19.74 -3.45
C VAL A 63 -5.38 19.94 -4.92
N ASP A 64 -4.35 20.16 -5.72
CA ASP A 64 -4.50 20.25 -7.18
C ASP A 64 -4.63 18.85 -7.79
N PRO A 65 -5.72 18.58 -8.53
CA PRO A 65 -5.91 17.30 -9.24
C PRO A 65 -4.77 16.94 -10.19
N GLY A 66 -4.07 17.93 -10.74
CA GLY A 66 -2.92 17.71 -11.62
C GLY A 66 -1.74 17.00 -10.99
N HIS A 67 -1.64 17.01 -9.66
CA HIS A 67 -0.63 16.27 -8.92
C HIS A 67 -1.02 14.80 -8.63
N LEU A 68 -2.26 14.40 -8.93
CA LEU A 68 -2.71 13.03 -8.76
C LEU A 68 -2.19 12.15 -9.90
N SER A 69 -1.37 11.16 -9.58
CA SER A 69 -0.86 10.21 -10.56
C SER A 69 -1.72 8.94 -10.60
N VAL A 70 -2.70 8.91 -11.48
CA VAL A 70 -3.47 7.69 -11.77
C VAL A 70 -2.62 6.75 -12.61
N LYS A 71 -2.44 5.53 -12.15
CA LYS A 71 -1.65 4.51 -12.85
C LYS A 71 -2.53 3.75 -13.85
N ALA A 72 -1.93 3.36 -14.99
CA ALA A 72 -2.62 2.57 -15.98
C ALA A 72 -2.90 1.15 -15.45
N ALA A 73 -4.11 0.65 -15.72
CA ALA A 73 -4.48 -0.72 -15.44
C ALA A 73 -4.15 -1.60 -16.66
N TYR A 74 -3.36 -2.64 -16.45
CA TYR A 74 -2.99 -3.65 -17.44
C TYR A 74 -2.81 -5.01 -16.76
N LEU A 75 -2.86 -6.10 -17.52
CA LEU A 75 -2.80 -7.46 -16.96
C LEU A 75 -1.53 -7.70 -16.14
N GLY A 76 -0.42 -7.11 -16.53
CA GLY A 76 0.85 -7.17 -15.79
C GLY A 76 0.77 -6.62 -14.35
N VAL A 77 -0.12 -5.66 -14.06
CA VAL A 77 -0.36 -5.16 -12.70
C VAL A 77 -0.94 -6.27 -11.81
N PHE A 78 -1.87 -7.06 -12.34
CA PHE A 78 -2.46 -8.17 -11.61
C PHE A 78 -1.42 -9.26 -11.31
N ILE A 79 -0.65 -9.67 -12.32
CA ILE A 79 0.42 -10.67 -12.16
C ILE A 79 1.50 -10.16 -11.21
N GLY A 80 1.94 -8.90 -11.38
CA GLY A 80 2.90 -8.26 -10.49
C GLY A 80 2.41 -8.17 -9.04
N GLY A 81 1.12 -7.88 -8.85
CA GLY A 81 0.47 -7.87 -7.55
C GLY A 81 0.46 -9.25 -6.88
N LEU A 82 0.20 -10.33 -7.64
CA LEU A 82 0.28 -11.70 -7.13
C LEU A 82 1.71 -12.07 -6.71
N LEU A 83 2.70 -11.74 -7.54
CA LEU A 83 4.12 -11.99 -7.22
C LEU A 83 4.57 -11.19 -5.98
N LEU A 84 4.15 -9.92 -5.89
CA LEU A 84 4.42 -9.10 -4.73
C LEU A 84 3.76 -9.68 -3.46
N GLY A 85 2.51 -10.15 -3.57
CA GLY A 85 1.79 -10.80 -2.47
C GLY A 85 2.48 -12.08 -1.99
N LEU A 86 2.97 -12.92 -2.90
CA LEU A 86 3.78 -14.10 -2.57
C LEU A 86 5.08 -13.71 -1.86
N GLY A 87 5.80 -12.72 -2.39
CA GLY A 87 7.02 -12.21 -1.77
C GLY A 87 6.76 -11.65 -0.36
N PHE A 88 5.66 -10.93 -0.18
CA PHE A 88 5.23 -10.42 1.11
C PHE A 88 4.90 -11.53 2.11
N ALA A 89 4.22 -12.59 1.66
CA ALA A 89 3.88 -13.73 2.51
C ALA A 89 5.11 -14.52 2.97
N VAL A 90 6.10 -14.67 2.10
CA VAL A 90 7.35 -15.42 2.39
C VAL A 90 8.30 -14.61 3.25
N ALA A 91 8.52 -13.34 2.90
CA ALA A 91 9.51 -12.49 3.56
C ALA A 91 8.99 -11.85 4.86
N GLY A 92 7.68 -11.66 4.98
CA GLY A 92 7.08 -10.92 6.08
C GLY A 92 7.37 -9.40 6.04
N TYR A 93 7.76 -8.88 4.88
CA TYR A 93 8.04 -7.45 4.67
C TYR A 93 7.34 -6.94 3.42
N CYS A 94 6.76 -5.76 3.49
CA CYS A 94 6.45 -4.98 2.29
C CYS A 94 7.65 -4.10 1.92
N PRO A 95 7.72 -3.53 0.71
CA PRO A 95 8.86 -2.70 0.30
C PRO A 95 9.18 -1.55 1.27
N GLY A 96 8.17 -0.91 1.85
CA GLY A 96 8.36 0.16 2.82
C GLY A 96 8.85 -0.34 4.19
N THR A 97 8.23 -1.39 4.72
CA THR A 97 8.60 -1.94 6.02
C THR A 97 9.96 -2.64 6.00
N GLY A 98 10.36 -3.23 4.87
CA GLY A 98 11.70 -3.80 4.69
C GLY A 98 12.81 -2.75 4.79
N LEU A 99 12.62 -1.58 4.18
CA LEU A 99 13.58 -0.47 4.28
C LEU A 99 13.68 0.08 5.72
N THR A 100 12.54 0.23 6.39
CA THR A 100 12.51 0.67 7.80
C THR A 100 13.13 -0.36 8.73
N ALA A 101 12.87 -1.65 8.51
CA ALA A 101 13.48 -2.73 9.27
C ALA A 101 15.01 -2.81 9.06
N LEU A 102 15.48 -2.54 7.84
CA LEU A 102 16.92 -2.43 7.56
C LEU A 102 17.54 -1.27 8.36
N ALA A 103 16.86 -0.12 8.44
CA ALA A 103 17.32 1.02 9.23
C ALA A 103 17.39 0.73 10.74
N THR A 104 16.58 -0.21 11.24
CA THR A 104 16.69 -0.70 12.64
C THR A 104 17.80 -1.75 12.85
N GLY A 105 18.59 -2.06 11.82
CA GLY A 105 19.74 -2.96 11.90
C GLY A 105 19.39 -4.45 11.71
N ARG A 106 18.23 -4.79 11.19
CA ARG A 106 17.84 -6.18 10.93
C ARG A 106 18.54 -6.76 9.72
N THR A 107 19.24 -7.86 9.89
CA THR A 107 19.99 -8.54 8.82
C THR A 107 19.09 -9.27 7.81
N ASP A 108 17.95 -9.81 8.26
CA ASP A 108 16.95 -10.42 7.38
C ASP A 108 16.35 -9.40 6.41
N ALA A 109 16.12 -8.17 6.86
CA ALA A 109 15.67 -7.07 6.02
C ALA A 109 16.72 -6.66 4.96
N LEU A 110 18.02 -6.82 5.24
CA LEU A 110 19.08 -6.57 4.27
C LEU A 110 18.95 -7.51 3.05
N PHE A 111 18.75 -8.80 3.29
CA PHE A 111 18.57 -9.77 2.20
C PHE A 111 17.27 -9.50 1.43
N PHE A 112 16.21 -9.07 2.11
CA PHE A 112 14.97 -8.66 1.46
C PHE A 112 15.20 -7.48 0.50
N VAL A 113 15.91 -6.44 0.94
CA VAL A 113 16.20 -5.25 0.12
C VAL A 113 17.09 -5.61 -1.06
N ILE A 114 18.15 -6.40 -0.86
CA ILE A 114 19.02 -6.88 -1.94
C ILE A 114 18.21 -7.69 -2.96
N GLY A 115 17.36 -8.60 -2.49
CA GLY A 115 16.47 -9.38 -3.35
C GLY A 115 15.52 -8.51 -4.17
N GLY A 116 14.98 -7.46 -3.56
CA GLY A 116 14.15 -6.46 -4.25
C GLY A 116 14.91 -5.71 -5.35
N LEU A 117 16.15 -5.29 -5.08
CA LEU A 117 17.02 -4.64 -6.08
C LEU A 117 17.38 -5.58 -7.24
N VAL A 118 17.72 -6.82 -6.95
CA VAL A 118 18.00 -7.85 -7.97
C VAL A 118 16.75 -8.12 -8.80
N GLY A 119 15.57 -8.24 -8.15
CA GLY A 119 14.30 -8.43 -8.85
C GLY A 119 13.95 -7.26 -9.75
N ALA A 120 14.15 -6.02 -9.29
CA ALA A 120 13.97 -4.83 -10.12
C ALA A 120 14.95 -4.81 -11.32
N GLY A 121 16.20 -5.15 -11.10
CA GLY A 121 17.20 -5.29 -12.17
C GLY A 121 16.81 -6.36 -13.20
N ALA A 122 16.38 -7.53 -12.74
CA ALA A 122 15.91 -8.60 -13.63
C ALA A 122 14.69 -8.15 -14.46
N TYR A 123 13.72 -7.45 -13.84
CA TYR A 123 12.59 -6.89 -14.56
C TYR A 123 13.03 -5.89 -15.64
N MET A 124 13.97 -4.99 -15.33
CA MET A 124 14.49 -4.02 -16.31
C MET A 124 15.16 -4.71 -17.50
N LEU A 125 15.90 -5.78 -17.28
CA LEU A 125 16.56 -6.55 -18.35
C LEU A 125 15.58 -7.32 -19.23
N THR A 126 14.46 -7.80 -18.66
CA THR A 126 13.44 -8.57 -19.37
C THR A 126 12.30 -7.72 -19.91
N TYR A 127 12.29 -6.43 -19.61
CA TYR A 127 11.19 -5.51 -19.93
C TYR A 127 10.81 -5.52 -21.42
N ALA A 128 11.80 -5.51 -22.32
CA ALA A 128 11.56 -5.51 -23.76
C ALA A 128 10.77 -6.76 -24.22
N GLY A 129 11.16 -7.94 -23.72
CA GLY A 129 10.42 -9.19 -24.02
C GLY A 129 9.02 -9.20 -23.39
N ILE A 130 8.86 -8.66 -22.18
CA ILE A 130 7.56 -8.57 -21.52
C ILE A 130 6.64 -7.62 -22.29
N ALA A 131 7.16 -6.51 -22.80
CA ALA A 131 6.39 -5.54 -23.57
C ALA A 131 5.79 -6.13 -24.86
N GLU A 132 6.46 -7.12 -25.48
CA GLU A 132 5.98 -7.81 -26.68
C GLU A 132 4.88 -8.85 -26.38
N THR A 133 4.69 -9.25 -25.14
CA THR A 133 3.75 -10.34 -24.76
C THR A 133 2.29 -9.88 -24.62
N GLY A 134 1.97 -8.60 -24.83
CA GLY A 134 0.63 -8.05 -24.59
C GLY A 134 0.26 -7.90 -23.11
N LEU A 135 1.13 -8.28 -22.16
CA LEU A 135 0.91 -8.13 -20.71
C LEU A 135 0.80 -6.68 -20.27
N LEU A 136 1.34 -5.76 -21.08
CA LEU A 136 1.31 -4.32 -20.84
C LEU A 136 0.19 -3.62 -21.60
N GLU A 137 -0.68 -4.35 -22.31
CA GLU A 137 -1.85 -3.77 -22.95
C GLU A 137 -2.81 -3.23 -21.89
N SER A 138 -3.25 -1.98 -22.11
CA SER A 138 -4.11 -1.29 -21.16
C SER A 138 -5.53 -1.87 -21.17
N ILE A 139 -6.06 -2.09 -19.97
CA ILE A 139 -7.43 -2.55 -19.73
C ILE A 139 -8.31 -1.31 -19.50
N ALA A 140 -9.52 -1.31 -20.05
CA ALA A 140 -10.52 -0.24 -19.86
C ALA A 140 -10.02 1.18 -20.19
N GLY A 141 -9.22 1.33 -21.27
CA GLY A 141 -8.67 2.62 -21.65
C GLY A 141 -7.43 3.05 -20.86
N GLY A 142 -6.89 2.19 -20.03
CA GLY A 142 -5.65 2.40 -19.29
C GLY A 142 -5.85 3.07 -17.94
N LYS A 143 -6.03 4.39 -17.92
CA LYS A 143 -6.21 5.16 -16.68
C LYS A 143 -7.70 5.38 -16.43
N ALA A 144 -8.35 4.46 -15.72
CA ALA A 144 -9.76 4.60 -15.36
C ALA A 144 -9.90 4.95 -13.86
N THR A 145 -10.81 5.87 -13.55
CA THR A 145 -11.23 6.23 -12.21
C THR A 145 -12.62 5.65 -11.91
N LEU A 146 -12.97 5.46 -10.65
CA LEU A 146 -14.31 4.98 -10.27
C LEU A 146 -15.38 6.03 -10.61
N GLY A 147 -15.10 7.29 -10.36
CA GLY A 147 -15.99 8.41 -10.69
C GLY A 147 -15.19 9.56 -11.29
N PRO A 148 -15.86 10.48 -12.01
CA PRO A 148 -15.20 11.66 -12.55
C PRO A 148 -14.63 12.50 -11.40
N VAL A 149 -13.37 12.92 -11.55
CA VAL A 149 -12.69 13.82 -10.62
C VAL A 149 -12.64 15.20 -11.26
N SER A 150 -13.09 16.20 -10.54
CA SER A 150 -13.12 17.59 -11.03
C SER A 150 -11.70 18.06 -11.37
N GLY A 151 -11.48 18.46 -12.63
CA GLY A 151 -10.17 18.92 -13.12
C GLY A 151 -9.22 17.82 -13.60
N ALA A 152 -9.68 16.58 -13.76
CA ALA A 152 -8.89 15.48 -14.33
C ALA A 152 -9.69 14.78 -15.45
N ASP A 153 -9.12 14.73 -16.66
CA ASP A 153 -9.71 14.10 -17.83
C ASP A 153 -9.42 12.58 -17.88
N TYR A 154 -9.87 11.84 -16.87
CA TYR A 154 -9.78 10.38 -16.89
C TYR A 154 -11.15 9.75 -17.16
N PRO A 155 -11.22 8.68 -17.99
CA PRO A 155 -12.45 7.93 -18.16
C PRO A 155 -12.92 7.36 -16.82
N SER A 156 -14.17 7.58 -16.49
CA SER A 156 -14.78 7.11 -15.25
C SER A 156 -15.71 5.92 -15.50
N LEU A 157 -15.67 4.94 -14.59
CA LEU A 157 -16.56 3.78 -14.61
C LEU A 157 -18.01 4.15 -14.26
N PHE A 158 -18.19 5.07 -13.32
CA PHE A 158 -19.49 5.57 -12.91
C PHE A 158 -19.58 7.07 -13.20
N SER A 159 -20.33 7.45 -14.22
CA SER A 159 -20.50 8.87 -14.62
C SER A 159 -21.50 9.64 -13.76
N GLY A 160 -22.27 8.96 -12.92
CA GLY A 160 -23.37 9.56 -12.14
C GLY A 160 -23.00 10.07 -10.75
N VAL A 161 -21.83 9.76 -10.22
CA VAL A 161 -21.38 10.17 -8.87
C VAL A 161 -19.96 10.72 -8.96
N ALA A 162 -19.76 11.92 -8.44
CA ALA A 162 -18.44 12.52 -8.41
C ALA A 162 -17.44 11.64 -7.63
N GLY A 163 -16.23 11.49 -8.18
CA GLY A 163 -15.19 10.61 -7.64
C GLY A 163 -14.78 10.96 -6.21
N GLU A 164 -14.86 12.24 -5.86
CA GLU A 164 -14.56 12.74 -4.53
C GLU A 164 -15.49 12.13 -3.46
N TRP A 165 -16.78 12.05 -3.73
CA TRP A 165 -17.75 11.44 -2.82
C TRP A 165 -17.57 9.93 -2.72
N LEU A 166 -17.24 9.27 -3.83
CA LEU A 166 -16.90 7.85 -3.83
C LEU A 166 -15.64 7.58 -3.00
N GLY A 167 -14.62 8.42 -3.14
CA GLY A 167 -13.38 8.30 -2.38
C GLY A 167 -13.57 8.50 -0.88
N ILE A 168 -14.40 9.46 -0.47
CA ILE A 168 -14.77 9.67 0.94
C ILE A 168 -15.61 8.50 1.45
N GLY A 169 -16.57 8.02 0.66
CA GLY A 169 -17.41 6.89 1.02
C GLY A 169 -16.62 5.60 1.24
N ILE A 170 -15.71 5.28 0.33
CA ILE A 170 -14.82 4.12 0.45
C ILE A 170 -13.88 4.28 1.64
N GLY A 171 -13.33 5.49 1.84
CA GLY A 171 -12.50 5.80 3.00
C GLY A 171 -13.24 5.61 4.31
N GLY A 172 -14.49 6.08 4.39
CA GLY A 172 -15.38 5.88 5.53
C GLY A 172 -15.68 4.40 5.78
N ALA A 173 -15.94 3.63 4.71
CA ALA A 173 -16.13 2.17 4.81
C ALA A 173 -14.89 1.48 5.38
N PHE A 174 -13.68 1.85 4.96
CA PHE A 174 -12.44 1.29 5.51
C PHE A 174 -12.24 1.64 6.98
N VAL A 175 -12.55 2.85 7.40
CA VAL A 175 -12.50 3.25 8.81
C VAL A 175 -13.51 2.43 9.63
N LEU A 176 -14.73 2.24 9.14
CA LEU A 176 -15.74 1.43 9.78
C LEU A 176 -15.32 -0.05 9.88
N ILE A 177 -14.79 -0.61 8.79
CA ILE A 177 -14.27 -1.99 8.78
C ILE A 177 -13.14 -2.10 9.81
N ALA A 178 -12.21 -1.16 9.84
CA ALA A 178 -11.13 -1.16 10.83
C ALA A 178 -11.67 -1.08 12.26
N TRP A 179 -12.76 -0.35 12.50
CA TRP A 179 -13.36 -0.24 13.81
C TRP A 179 -14.04 -1.54 14.26
N VAL A 180 -14.75 -2.21 13.34
CA VAL A 180 -15.48 -3.46 13.59
C VAL A 180 -14.54 -4.67 13.68
N LEU A 181 -13.39 -4.65 12.98
CA LEU A 181 -12.46 -5.77 13.01
C LEU A 181 -12.00 -6.06 14.46
N PRO A 182 -12.11 -7.31 14.93
CA PRO A 182 -11.53 -7.70 16.21
C PRO A 182 -10.01 -7.63 16.17
N GLY A 183 -9.38 -7.20 17.26
CA GLY A 183 -7.91 -7.13 17.33
C GLY A 183 -7.24 -8.52 17.26
N ARG A 184 -7.94 -9.59 17.64
CA ARG A 184 -7.48 -10.98 17.61
C ARG A 184 -8.64 -11.90 17.22
N ILE A 185 -8.40 -12.78 16.27
CA ILE A 185 -9.33 -13.86 15.91
C ILE A 185 -8.77 -15.14 16.53
N GLY A 186 -9.45 -15.64 17.54
CA GLY A 186 -9.07 -16.86 18.27
C GLY A 186 -8.54 -16.55 19.65
N ALA A 187 -9.39 -16.73 20.66
CA ALA A 187 -8.99 -16.91 22.03
C ALA A 187 -8.24 -18.25 22.16
N ALA A 188 -7.10 -18.19 22.83
CA ALA A 188 -6.31 -19.32 23.32
C ALA A 188 -5.23 -19.88 22.37
N ASN A 189 -4.09 -19.23 22.33
CA ASN A 189 -2.91 -19.92 22.79
C ASN A 189 -1.97 -18.91 23.46
N LYS A 190 -1.94 -18.92 24.78
CA LYS A 190 -0.89 -18.33 25.61
C LYS A 190 0.42 -19.05 25.28
N GLN A 191 1.15 -18.53 24.35
CA GLN A 191 2.59 -18.70 24.34
C GLN A 191 3.19 -17.30 24.48
N ALA A 192 3.43 -16.95 25.74
CA ALA A 192 4.39 -15.93 26.09
C ALA A 192 5.70 -16.28 25.39
N LEU A 193 6.08 -15.49 24.39
CA LEU A 193 7.44 -15.49 23.92
C LEU A 193 8.29 -14.89 25.06
N PRO A 194 9.42 -15.50 25.42
CA PRO A 194 10.35 -14.91 26.36
C PRO A 194 10.78 -13.55 25.81
N ALA A 195 10.82 -12.56 26.70
CA ALA A 195 11.45 -11.29 26.44
C ALA A 195 12.93 -11.55 26.21
N GLU A 196 13.43 -11.35 24.99
CA GLU A 196 14.83 -11.11 24.66
C GLU A 196 14.94 -9.79 23.93
#